data_cbee09df3c65558b5219f1651786099f
#
_entry.id   cbee09df3c65558b5219f1651786099f
#
_cell.length_a   1.000
_cell.length_b   1.000
_cell.length_c   1.000
_cell.angle_alpha   90.00
_cell.angle_beta   90.00
_cell.angle_gamma   90.00
#
_symmetry.space_group_name_H-M   'P 1'
#
loop_
_entity.id
_entity.type
_entity.pdbx_description
1 polymer ?
#
loop_
_entity_poly.entity_id
_entity_poly.type
_entity_poly.pdbx_seq_one_letter_code
_entity_poly.pdbx_strand_id
1 'polypeptide(L)'
;MEVKLKLLVDTSSELIDATLYRQIIGSLMYLTNTRPDICFAVNTLSQFLVEPRRVHLVAAKHVMRYLKGTIDYGLSYDGDHDFTLSGYTDADWAGSVSDRKSTSGCCFSLGSAMISWQSRKQSSISLSIVEEKYIFACSASCEAIWI
;
A
#
# COMPACT_ATOMS: atom_id res chain seq x y z
N MET A 1 -6.80 1.38 -10.97
CA MET A 1 -7.83 0.82 -10.06
C MET A 1 -8.82 1.95 -9.80
N GLU A 2 -10.11 1.74 -9.98
CA GLU A 2 -11.06 2.77 -9.61
C GLU A 2 -10.93 3.07 -8.11
N VAL A 3 -10.79 4.35 -7.77
CA VAL A 3 -10.57 4.85 -6.39
C VAL A 3 -11.71 4.45 -5.43
N LYS A 4 -12.81 3.94 -5.94
CA LYS A 4 -14.02 3.55 -5.18
C LYS A 4 -14.26 2.05 -5.07
N LEU A 5 -13.40 1.19 -5.62
CA LEU A 5 -13.58 -0.25 -5.45
C LEU A 5 -13.17 -0.64 -4.01
N LYS A 6 -14.06 -0.40 -3.06
CA LYS A 6 -13.92 -0.96 -1.72
C LYS A 6 -14.06 -2.47 -1.88
N LEU A 7 -12.92 -3.17 -1.91
CA LEU A 7 -12.89 -4.61 -1.84
C LEU A 7 -13.45 -5.00 -0.46
N LEU A 8 -14.74 -5.24 -0.43
CA LEU A 8 -15.43 -5.75 0.74
C LEU A 8 -15.08 -7.23 0.89
N VAL A 9 -15.22 -7.75 2.09
CA VAL A 9 -15.36 -9.19 2.30
C VAL A 9 -16.67 -9.59 1.62
N ASP A 10 -16.63 -9.72 0.29
CA ASP A 10 -17.78 -10.17 -0.48
C ASP A 10 -17.96 -11.66 -0.26
N THR A 11 -18.89 -12.00 0.64
CA THR A 11 -19.22 -13.39 0.97
C THR A 11 -19.98 -14.10 -0.15
N SER A 12 -20.42 -13.37 -1.18
CA SER A 12 -21.22 -13.92 -2.27
C SER A 12 -20.39 -14.51 -3.42
N SER A 13 -19.12 -14.08 -3.60
CA SER A 13 -18.28 -14.57 -4.67
C SER A 13 -17.56 -15.86 -4.33
N GLU A 14 -17.27 -16.67 -5.36
CA GLU A 14 -16.61 -17.97 -5.27
C GLU A 14 -15.22 -17.86 -4.60
N LEU A 15 -14.92 -18.82 -3.74
CA LEU A 15 -13.57 -19.01 -3.17
C LEU A 15 -12.61 -19.49 -4.25
N ILE A 16 -11.38 -19.04 -4.19
CA ILE A 16 -10.32 -19.45 -5.10
C ILE A 16 -9.19 -20.15 -4.33
N ASP A 17 -8.27 -20.79 -5.07
CA ASP A 17 -7.07 -21.38 -4.49
C ASP A 17 -6.23 -20.32 -3.77
N ALA A 18 -6.17 -20.46 -2.44
CA ALA A 18 -5.44 -19.56 -1.56
C ALA A 18 -3.92 -19.63 -1.80
N THR A 19 -3.40 -20.80 -2.22
CA THR A 19 -1.98 -20.98 -2.50
C THR A 19 -1.56 -20.17 -3.71
N LEU A 20 -2.30 -20.29 -4.80
CA LEU A 20 -2.06 -19.49 -6.01
C LEU A 20 -2.18 -17.99 -5.72
N TYR A 21 -3.20 -17.59 -4.97
CA TYR A 21 -3.39 -16.17 -4.63
C TYR A 21 -2.22 -15.63 -3.81
N ARG A 22 -1.75 -16.37 -2.80
CA ARG A 22 -0.59 -15.99 -1.97
C ARG A 22 0.69 -15.85 -2.78
N GLN A 23 0.93 -16.74 -3.76
CA GLN A 23 2.08 -16.66 -4.65
C GLN A 23 2.04 -15.37 -5.49
N ILE A 24 0.88 -15.05 -6.08
CA ILE A 24 0.69 -13.82 -6.86
C ILE A 24 0.94 -12.58 -5.98
N ILE A 25 0.28 -12.50 -4.83
CA ILE A 25 0.42 -11.34 -3.95
C ILE A 25 1.85 -11.23 -3.41
N GLY A 26 2.50 -12.33 -3.04
CA GLY A 26 3.89 -12.33 -2.59
C GLY A 26 4.84 -11.77 -3.66
N SER A 27 4.67 -12.16 -4.92
CA SER A 27 5.45 -11.61 -6.03
C SER A 27 5.20 -10.11 -6.23
N LEU A 28 3.94 -9.67 -6.12
CA LEU A 28 3.59 -8.25 -6.20
C LEU A 28 4.14 -7.45 -5.01
N MET A 29 4.14 -8.02 -3.81
CA MET A 29 4.75 -7.40 -2.62
C MET A 29 6.26 -7.20 -2.80
N TYR A 30 6.96 -8.16 -3.41
CA TYR A 30 8.38 -7.99 -3.71
C TYR A 30 8.61 -6.81 -4.68
N LEU A 31 7.75 -6.67 -5.70
CA LEU A 31 7.82 -5.55 -6.64
C LEU A 31 7.58 -4.18 -6.00
N THR A 32 6.86 -4.09 -4.88
CA THR A 32 6.66 -2.81 -4.20
C THR A 32 7.96 -2.18 -3.71
N ASN A 33 9.06 -2.94 -3.59
CA ASN A 33 10.37 -2.41 -3.22
C ASN A 33 11.00 -1.51 -4.30
N THR A 34 10.52 -1.58 -5.53
CA THR A 34 10.99 -0.75 -6.66
C THR A 34 9.87 0.03 -7.34
N ARG A 35 8.61 -0.27 -7.00
CA ARG A 35 7.39 0.30 -7.60
C ARG A 35 6.45 0.84 -6.51
N PRO A 36 6.71 2.03 -5.97
CA PRO A 36 5.87 2.64 -4.93
C PRO A 36 4.43 2.88 -5.37
N ASP A 37 4.21 3.08 -6.65
CA ASP A 37 2.91 3.32 -7.27
C ASP A 37 1.90 2.18 -7.09
N ILE A 38 2.35 0.94 -6.91
CA ILE A 38 1.47 -0.21 -6.64
C ILE A 38 1.35 -0.55 -5.15
N CYS A 39 2.10 0.10 -4.26
CA CYS A 39 2.19 -0.25 -2.84
C CYS A 39 0.82 -0.30 -2.15
N PHE A 40 0.00 0.72 -2.31
CA PHE A 40 -1.35 0.78 -1.74
C PHE A 40 -2.26 -0.36 -2.24
N ALA A 41 -2.24 -0.61 -3.56
CA ALA A 41 -3.08 -1.63 -4.16
C ALA A 41 -2.70 -3.03 -3.68
N VAL A 42 -1.40 -3.35 -3.66
CA VAL A 42 -0.89 -4.65 -3.21
C VAL A 42 -1.15 -4.86 -1.73
N ASN A 43 -0.95 -3.83 -0.91
CA ASN A 43 -1.21 -3.90 0.53
C ASN A 43 -2.71 -4.09 0.85
N THR A 44 -3.59 -3.48 0.06
CA THR A 44 -5.04 -3.73 0.17
C THR A 44 -5.37 -5.18 -0.17
N LEU A 45 -4.79 -5.73 -1.24
CA LEU A 45 -5.01 -7.12 -1.66
C LEU A 45 -4.44 -8.14 -0.66
N SER A 46 -3.36 -7.82 0.02
CA SER A 46 -2.74 -8.70 1.03
C SER A 46 -3.65 -8.97 2.23
N GLN A 47 -4.66 -8.15 2.47
CA GLN A 47 -5.62 -8.36 3.56
C GLN A 47 -6.51 -9.60 3.34
N PHE A 48 -6.57 -10.14 2.12
CA PHE A 48 -7.44 -11.26 1.73
C PHE A 48 -6.69 -12.59 1.52
N LEU A 49 -5.50 -12.75 2.09
CA LEU A 49 -4.65 -13.95 1.93
C LEU A 49 -5.23 -15.21 2.59
N VAL A 50 -6.13 -15.07 3.57
CA VAL A 50 -6.73 -16.19 4.31
C VAL A 50 -7.88 -16.81 3.51
N GLU A 51 -8.82 -15.98 3.07
CA GLU A 51 -10.00 -16.40 2.28
C GLU A 51 -10.10 -15.58 0.99
N PRO A 52 -9.23 -15.82 0.00
CA PRO A 52 -9.28 -15.09 -1.25
C PRO A 52 -10.50 -15.53 -2.08
N ARG A 53 -11.14 -14.54 -2.68
CA ARG A 53 -12.30 -14.72 -3.54
C ARG A 53 -12.01 -14.24 -4.96
N ARG A 54 -12.87 -14.63 -5.90
CA ARG A 54 -12.72 -14.28 -7.32
C ARG A 54 -12.56 -12.77 -7.56
N VAL A 55 -13.26 -11.93 -6.80
CA VAL A 55 -13.14 -10.46 -6.92
C VAL A 55 -11.73 -9.97 -6.57
N HIS A 56 -11.09 -10.59 -5.57
CA HIS A 56 -9.71 -10.26 -5.16
C HIS A 56 -8.71 -10.67 -6.25
N LEU A 57 -8.90 -11.83 -6.89
CA LEU A 57 -8.07 -12.26 -8.01
C LEU A 57 -8.23 -11.35 -9.22
N VAL A 58 -9.45 -10.91 -9.52
CA VAL A 58 -9.70 -9.94 -10.61
C VAL A 58 -8.97 -8.63 -10.33
N ALA A 59 -9.00 -8.13 -9.10
CA ALA A 59 -8.28 -6.94 -8.70
C ALA A 59 -6.74 -7.14 -8.81
N ALA A 60 -6.20 -8.28 -8.40
CA ALA A 60 -4.78 -8.63 -8.58
C ALA A 60 -4.39 -8.64 -10.07
N LYS A 61 -5.23 -9.21 -10.94
CA LYS A 61 -5.03 -9.18 -12.40
C LYS A 61 -5.07 -7.74 -12.98
N HIS A 62 -5.80 -6.81 -12.36
CA HIS A 62 -5.75 -5.40 -12.76
C HIS A 62 -4.40 -4.77 -12.45
N VAL A 63 -3.82 -5.06 -11.27
CA VAL A 63 -2.45 -4.62 -10.94
C VAL A 63 -1.44 -5.18 -11.94
N MET A 64 -1.52 -6.47 -12.27
CA MET A 64 -0.63 -7.08 -13.26
C MET A 64 -0.78 -6.45 -14.67
N ARG A 65 -1.99 -6.11 -15.10
CA ARG A 65 -2.21 -5.38 -16.35
C ARG A 65 -1.62 -3.99 -16.34
N TYR A 66 -1.75 -3.28 -15.22
CA TYR A 66 -1.11 -1.98 -15.04
C TYR A 66 0.41 -2.10 -15.16
N LEU A 67 1.01 -3.07 -14.47
CA LEU A 67 2.45 -3.34 -14.55
C LEU A 67 2.90 -3.67 -15.98
N LYS A 68 2.14 -4.48 -16.71
CA LYS A 68 2.42 -4.77 -18.11
C LYS A 68 2.41 -3.53 -19.01
N GLY A 69 1.54 -2.57 -18.71
CA GLY A 69 1.44 -1.31 -19.46
C GLY A 69 2.45 -0.25 -19.02
N THR A 70 3.18 -0.48 -17.94
CA THR A 70 4.12 0.48 -17.32
C THR A 70 5.47 -0.17 -17.00
N ILE A 71 5.96 -1.04 -17.89
CA ILE A 71 7.23 -1.78 -17.69
C ILE A 71 8.41 -0.81 -17.56
N ASP A 72 8.38 0.30 -18.30
CA ASP A 72 9.44 1.29 -18.32
C ASP A 72 9.38 2.29 -17.15
N TYR A 73 8.37 2.15 -16.25
CA TYR A 73 8.27 3.02 -15.08
C TYR A 73 9.17 2.52 -13.96
N GLY A 74 9.87 3.46 -13.33
CA GLY A 74 10.76 3.20 -12.20
C GLY A 74 11.11 4.49 -11.47
N LEU A 75 11.97 4.36 -10.47
CA LEU A 75 12.54 5.50 -9.77
C LEU A 75 13.84 5.89 -10.48
N SER A 76 13.99 7.19 -10.76
CA SER A 76 15.23 7.75 -11.31
C SER A 76 15.99 8.43 -10.17
N TYR A 77 17.25 8.03 -9.97
CA TYR A 77 18.14 8.62 -8.99
C TYR A 77 19.15 9.48 -9.73
N ASP A 78 19.11 10.78 -9.47
CA ASP A 78 20.02 11.76 -10.07
C ASP A 78 21.02 12.22 -8.99
N GLY A 79 22.30 12.17 -9.30
CA GLY A 79 23.39 12.51 -8.36
C GLY A 79 23.66 14.01 -8.22
N ASP A 80 23.08 14.85 -9.06
CA ASP A 80 23.37 16.29 -9.12
C ASP A 80 22.48 17.16 -8.21
N HIS A 81 21.65 16.53 -7.36
CA HIS A 81 20.76 17.26 -6.45
C HIS A 81 21.25 17.26 -5.00
N ASP A 82 20.89 18.31 -4.26
CA ASP A 82 21.12 18.38 -2.81
C ASP A 82 20.46 17.18 -2.11
N PHE A 83 21.23 16.51 -1.25
CA PHE A 83 20.78 15.37 -0.45
C PHE A 83 19.90 15.81 0.74
N THR A 84 18.79 16.50 0.44
CA THR A 84 17.83 16.89 1.47
C THR A 84 16.82 15.77 1.68
N LEU A 85 16.71 15.28 2.91
CA LEU A 85 15.68 14.30 3.29
C LEU A 85 14.34 15.02 3.47
N SER A 86 13.33 14.60 2.72
CA SER A 86 11.97 15.10 2.82
C SER A 86 11.01 13.93 3.07
N GLY A 87 10.09 14.10 4.03
CA GLY A 87 9.11 13.08 4.39
C GLY A 87 7.68 13.59 4.24
N TYR A 88 6.80 12.76 3.70
CA TYR A 88 5.37 13.03 3.57
C TYR A 88 4.57 11.92 4.21
N THR A 89 3.51 12.30 4.90
CA THR A 89 2.62 11.36 5.57
C THR A 89 1.18 11.69 5.25
N ASP A 90 0.36 10.67 5.03
CA ASP A 90 -1.07 10.81 4.85
C ASP A 90 -1.81 9.64 5.48
N ALA A 91 -3.05 9.85 5.88
CA ALA A 91 -3.85 8.84 6.53
C ALA A 91 -5.34 8.99 6.16
N ASP A 92 -5.97 7.86 5.78
CA ASP A 92 -7.40 7.77 5.47
C ASP A 92 -8.16 7.26 6.71
N TRP A 93 -8.70 8.21 7.49
CA TRP A 93 -9.39 7.91 8.74
C TRP A 93 -10.61 7.02 8.52
N ALA A 94 -10.63 5.90 9.27
CA ALA A 94 -11.72 4.93 9.24
C ALA A 94 -12.11 4.45 7.82
N GLY A 95 -11.15 4.44 6.89
CA GLY A 95 -11.39 4.10 5.47
C GLY A 95 -11.86 2.66 5.25
N SER A 96 -11.54 1.75 6.16
CA SER A 96 -12.03 0.36 6.11
C SER A 96 -13.48 0.27 6.57
N VAL A 97 -14.37 -0.17 5.68
CA VAL A 97 -15.81 -0.32 6.00
C VAL A 97 -16.06 -1.47 6.98
N SER A 98 -15.24 -2.52 6.95
CA SER A 98 -15.46 -3.74 7.73
C SER A 98 -15.09 -3.60 9.21
N ASP A 99 -14.00 -2.89 9.51
CA ASP A 99 -13.45 -2.79 10.87
C ASP A 99 -13.10 -1.35 11.29
N ARG A 100 -13.47 -0.36 10.49
CA ARG A 100 -13.26 1.08 10.76
C ARG A 100 -11.82 1.47 11.03
N LYS A 101 -10.86 0.64 10.63
CA LYS A 101 -9.44 0.94 10.74
C LYS A 101 -9.00 1.87 9.61
N SER A 102 -8.06 2.73 9.96
CA SER A 102 -7.45 3.69 9.04
C SER A 102 -6.34 3.02 8.22
N THR A 103 -6.10 3.53 7.03
CA THR A 103 -4.92 3.19 6.23
C THR A 103 -4.01 4.39 6.20
N SER A 104 -2.77 4.19 6.61
CA SER A 104 -1.77 5.24 6.65
C SER A 104 -0.66 4.98 5.64
N GLY A 105 -0.15 6.03 5.04
CA GLY A 105 0.94 5.98 4.06
C GLY A 105 2.00 7.02 4.38
N CYS A 106 3.28 6.64 4.29
CA CYS A 106 4.38 7.60 4.29
C CYS A 106 5.32 7.33 3.14
N CYS A 107 6.04 8.36 2.75
CA CYS A 107 7.12 8.26 1.80
C CYS A 107 8.22 9.27 2.16
N PHE A 108 9.46 8.86 1.92
CA PHE A 108 10.64 9.68 2.14
C PHE A 108 11.42 9.77 0.84
N SER A 109 11.86 10.98 0.50
CA SER A 109 12.75 11.23 -0.63
C SER A 109 14.08 11.76 -0.13
N LEU A 110 15.16 11.40 -0.82
CA LEU A 110 16.48 11.97 -0.67
C LEU A 110 16.85 12.64 -1.99
N GLY A 111 16.89 13.96 -1.97
CA GLY A 111 17.04 14.73 -3.20
C GLY A 111 15.89 14.47 -4.19
N SER A 112 16.21 13.96 -5.36
CA SER A 112 15.28 13.81 -6.49
C SER A 112 14.36 12.58 -6.41
N ALA A 113 14.70 11.56 -5.61
CA ALA A 113 14.04 10.27 -5.66
C ALA A 113 13.56 9.76 -4.30
N MET A 114 12.51 8.94 -4.34
CA MET A 114 11.98 8.23 -3.19
C MET A 114 12.92 7.10 -2.76
N ILE A 115 13.23 7.02 -1.46
CA ILE A 115 14.12 6.01 -0.88
C ILE A 115 13.40 5.07 0.08
N SER A 116 12.29 5.51 0.70
CA SER A 116 11.43 4.67 1.52
C SER A 116 9.97 5.04 1.30
N TRP A 117 9.09 4.04 1.32
CA TRP A 117 7.63 4.21 1.25
C TRP A 117 6.93 3.03 1.87
N GLN A 118 5.82 3.33 2.50
CA GLN A 118 4.91 2.30 2.99
C GLN A 118 3.46 2.76 2.92
N SER A 119 2.58 1.79 2.80
CA SER A 119 1.15 1.95 2.99
C SER A 119 0.68 0.81 3.89
N ARG A 120 0.10 1.11 5.04
CA ARG A 120 -0.26 0.09 6.03
C ARG A 120 -1.60 0.38 6.66
N LYS A 121 -2.42 -0.66 6.81
CA LYS A 121 -3.61 -0.60 7.63
C LYS A 121 -3.22 -0.56 9.10
N GLN A 122 -3.76 0.37 9.89
CA GLN A 122 -3.47 0.51 11.30
C GLN A 122 -3.96 -0.72 12.08
N SER A 123 -3.22 -1.08 13.13
CA SER A 123 -3.60 -2.21 14.02
C SER A 123 -4.74 -1.83 14.97
N SER A 124 -4.81 -0.58 15.38
CA SER A 124 -5.82 -0.01 16.27
C SER A 124 -6.86 0.81 15.53
N ILE A 125 -8.01 1.03 16.15
CA ILE A 125 -9.03 1.96 15.69
C ILE A 125 -8.75 3.28 16.37
N SER A 126 -8.62 4.36 15.60
CA SER A 126 -8.47 5.72 16.13
C SER A 126 -9.85 6.35 16.37
N LEU A 127 -10.04 6.96 17.52
CA LEU A 127 -11.31 7.59 17.90
C LEU A 127 -11.52 8.94 17.22
N SER A 128 -10.46 9.55 16.70
CA SER A 128 -10.50 10.83 15.99
C SER A 128 -9.44 10.90 14.90
N ILE A 129 -9.64 11.81 13.95
CA ILE A 129 -8.65 12.14 12.91
C ILE A 129 -7.33 12.63 13.53
N VAL A 130 -7.40 13.34 14.65
CA VAL A 130 -6.22 13.86 15.34
C VAL A 130 -5.40 12.72 15.92
N GLU A 131 -6.03 11.79 16.62
CA GLU A 131 -5.38 10.63 17.21
C GLU A 131 -4.71 9.78 16.12
N GLU A 132 -5.41 9.54 15.01
CA GLU A 132 -4.86 8.82 13.86
C GLU A 132 -3.57 9.46 13.34
N LYS A 133 -3.59 10.78 13.12
CA LYS A 133 -2.42 11.52 12.64
C LYS A 133 -1.25 11.43 13.61
N TYR A 134 -1.48 11.49 14.91
CA TYR A 134 -0.43 11.35 15.93
C TYR A 134 0.18 9.94 15.93
N ILE A 135 -0.65 8.90 15.90
CA ILE A 135 -0.17 7.50 15.83
C ILE A 135 0.73 7.31 14.61
N PHE A 136 0.30 7.85 13.47
CA PHE A 136 1.05 7.67 12.25
C PHE A 136 2.30 8.56 12.18
N ALA A 137 2.23 9.80 12.67
CA ALA A 137 3.39 10.67 12.76
C ALA A 137 4.51 10.06 13.63
N CYS A 138 4.14 9.36 14.70
CA CYS A 138 5.10 8.61 15.51
C CYS A 138 5.80 7.51 14.69
N SER A 139 5.05 6.70 13.95
CA SER A 139 5.63 5.66 13.08
C SER A 139 6.53 6.24 12.00
N ALA A 140 6.11 7.34 11.36
CA ALA A 140 6.90 8.01 10.34
C ALA A 140 8.17 8.65 10.92
N SER A 141 8.10 9.19 12.14
CA SER A 141 9.29 9.73 12.82
C SER A 141 10.30 8.63 13.14
N CYS A 142 9.84 7.44 13.56
CA CYS A 142 10.73 6.29 13.76
C CYS A 142 11.43 5.88 12.46
N GLU A 143 10.70 5.85 11.35
CA GLU A 143 11.27 5.55 10.02
C GLU A 143 12.30 6.61 9.61
N ALA A 144 11.98 7.91 9.80
CA ALA A 144 12.89 9.01 9.49
C ALA A 144 14.20 8.97 10.28
N ILE A 145 14.16 8.48 11.53
CA ILE A 145 15.37 8.31 12.36
C ILE A 145 16.21 7.11 11.88
N TRP A 146 15.56 6.12 11.30
CA TRP A 146 16.22 4.90 10.84
C TRP A 146 16.90 5.07 9.47
N ILE A 147 16.38 5.97 8.61
CA ILE A 147 16.97 6.32 7.30
C ILE A 147 18.23 7.16 7.49
#